data_1665b2e2ceb6c29b9f222aa079d91139
#
_entry.id   1665b2e2ceb6c29b9f222aa079d91139
#
_cell.length_a   1.000
_cell.length_b   1.000
_cell.length_c   1.000
_cell.angle_alpha   90.00
_cell.angle_beta   90.00
_cell.angle_gamma   90.00
#
_symmetry.space_group_name_H-M   'P 1'
#
loop_
_entity.id
_entity.type
_entity.pdbx_description
1 polymer ?
#
loop_
_entity_poly.entity_id
_entity_poly.type
_entity_poly.pdbx_seq_one_letter_code
_entity_poly.pdbx_strand_id
1 'polypeptide(L)' 'MDIWEILGIPETEDLDTIRRAYAKKLKEVHPEEDPEGFQRLHAAYQAVRK' A
#
# COMPACT_ATOMS: atom_id res chain seq x y z
N MET A 1 0.06 8.17 -10.42
CA MET A 1 0.57 6.86 -9.98
C MET A 1 -0.58 5.98 -9.58
N ASP A 2 -0.58 4.76 -10.08
CA ASP A 2 -1.64 3.79 -9.82
C ASP A 2 -1.50 3.23 -8.41
N ILE A 3 -2.63 3.02 -7.72
CA ILE A 3 -2.60 2.46 -6.35
C ILE A 3 -1.98 1.06 -6.34
N TRP A 4 -2.13 0.30 -7.43
CA TRP A 4 -1.53 -1.03 -7.52
C TRP A 4 -0.02 -0.97 -7.61
N GLU A 5 0.51 0.06 -8.25
CA GLU A 5 1.95 0.28 -8.30
C GLU A 5 2.49 0.64 -6.92
N ILE A 6 1.71 1.42 -6.16
CA ILE A 6 2.11 1.78 -4.80
C ILE A 6 2.18 0.54 -3.92
N LEU A 7 1.19 -0.35 -4.05
CA LEU A 7 1.17 -1.60 -3.30
C LEU A 7 2.17 -2.63 -3.83
N GLY A 8 2.59 -2.48 -5.09
CA GLY A 8 3.56 -3.39 -5.69
C GLY A 8 3.00 -4.74 -6.08
N ILE A 9 1.70 -4.80 -6.37
CA ILE A 9 1.03 -6.03 -6.79
C ILE A 9 0.10 -5.76 -7.97
N PRO A 10 -0.26 -6.78 -8.74
CA PRO A 10 -1.29 -6.62 -9.77
C PRO A 10 -2.64 -6.36 -9.15
N GLU A 11 -3.53 -5.78 -9.93
CA GLU A 11 -4.89 -5.53 -9.48
C GLU A 11 -5.55 -6.85 -9.04
N THR A 12 -6.21 -6.83 -7.90
CA THR A 12 -6.84 -8.03 -7.35
C THR A 12 -7.99 -7.62 -6.43
N GLU A 13 -8.95 -8.52 -6.28
CA GLU A 13 -10.06 -8.34 -5.33
C GLU A 13 -9.80 -9.12 -4.04
N ASP A 14 -8.69 -9.85 -3.98
CA ASP A 14 -8.37 -10.67 -2.81
C ASP A 14 -7.83 -9.77 -1.69
N LEU A 15 -8.63 -9.56 -0.66
CA LEU A 15 -8.26 -8.70 0.45
C LEU A 15 -7.04 -9.19 1.20
N ASP A 16 -6.85 -10.51 1.31
CA ASP A 16 -5.66 -11.04 1.97
C ASP A 16 -4.39 -10.64 1.23
N THR A 17 -4.42 -10.73 -0.10
CA THR A 17 -3.28 -10.33 -0.92
C THR A 17 -2.99 -8.84 -0.74
N ILE A 18 -4.05 -8.02 -0.73
CA ILE A 18 -3.90 -6.59 -0.54
C ILE A 18 -3.31 -6.27 0.83
N ARG A 19 -3.80 -6.92 1.87
CA ARG A 19 -3.33 -6.69 3.24
C ARG A 19 -1.87 -7.10 3.39
N ARG A 20 -1.48 -8.22 2.79
CA ARG A 20 -0.09 -8.68 2.84
C ARG A 20 0.83 -7.72 2.11
N ALA A 21 0.39 -7.21 0.96
CA ALA A 21 1.17 -6.24 0.20
C ALA A 21 1.36 -4.96 1.01
N TYR A 22 0.30 -4.49 1.65
CA TYR A 22 0.35 -3.32 2.49
C TYR A 22 1.32 -3.52 3.66
N ALA A 23 1.21 -4.66 4.34
CA ALA A 23 2.09 -4.96 5.48
C ALA A 23 3.56 -5.01 5.05
N LYS A 24 3.82 -5.60 3.90
CA LYS A 24 5.17 -5.67 3.35
C LYS A 24 5.72 -4.28 3.08
N LYS A 25 4.91 -3.43 2.46
CA LYS A 25 5.32 -2.07 2.14
C LYS A 25 5.53 -1.24 3.40
N LEU A 26 4.72 -1.46 4.43
CA LEU A 26 4.88 -0.77 5.70
C LEU A 26 6.26 -1.01 6.31
N LYS A 27 6.79 -2.23 6.14
CA LYS A 27 8.13 -2.55 6.64
C LYS A 27 9.22 -1.85 5.86
N GLU A 28 8.96 -1.54 4.59
CA GLU A 28 9.93 -0.90 3.73
C GLU A 28 9.88 0.62 3.83
N VAL A 29 8.73 1.18 4.19
CA VAL A 29 8.53 2.62 4.29
C VAL A 29 8.56 3.03 5.75
N HIS A 30 9.53 3.88 6.09
CA HIS A 30 9.66 4.40 7.46
C HIS A 30 9.01 5.77 7.53
N PRO A 31 7.91 5.94 8.29
CA PRO A 31 7.21 7.22 8.34
C PRO A 31 8.09 8.38 8.76
N GLU A 32 9.10 8.11 9.58
CA GLU A 32 10.00 9.14 10.04
C GLU A 32 10.90 9.67 8.93
N GLU A 33 11.27 8.79 8.00
CA GLU A 33 12.16 9.15 6.90
C GLU A 33 11.40 9.53 5.64
N ASP A 34 10.22 8.93 5.43
CA ASP A 34 9.44 9.15 4.23
C ASP A 34 7.95 9.26 4.56
N PRO A 35 7.54 10.37 5.18
CA PRO A 35 6.14 10.55 5.55
C PRO A 35 5.20 10.60 4.33
N GLU A 36 5.68 11.14 3.21
CA GLU A 36 4.85 11.18 1.99
C GLU A 36 4.60 9.78 1.45
N GLY A 37 5.64 8.94 1.42
CA GLY A 37 5.49 7.56 0.99
C GLY A 37 4.52 6.79 1.87
N PHE A 38 4.61 7.00 3.18
CA PHE A 38 3.70 6.37 4.12
C PHE A 38 2.26 6.81 3.85
N GLN A 39 2.04 8.10 3.63
CA GLN A 39 0.70 8.62 3.36
C GLN A 39 0.12 8.07 2.05
N ARG A 40 0.96 7.97 1.03
CA ARG A 40 0.54 7.40 -0.26
C ARG A 40 0.13 5.94 -0.10
N LEU A 41 0.93 5.19 0.64
CA LEU A 41 0.64 3.78 0.89
C LEU A 41 -0.67 3.61 1.65
N HIS A 42 -0.86 4.40 2.68
CA HIS A 42 -2.07 4.35 3.48
C HIS A 42 -3.30 4.72 2.64
N ALA A 43 -3.19 5.76 1.82
CA ALA A 43 -4.29 6.18 0.96
C ALA A 43 -4.63 5.12 -0.07
N ALA A 44 -3.62 4.47 -0.66
CA ALA A 44 -3.83 3.40 -1.61
C ALA A 44 -4.57 2.23 -0.95
N TYR A 45 -4.16 1.85 0.25
CA TYR A 45 -4.80 0.77 0.98
C TYR A 45 -6.26 1.11 1.30
N GLN A 46 -6.53 2.32 1.74
CA GLN A 46 -7.90 2.76 2.02
C GLN A 46 -8.77 2.71 0.77
N ALA A 47 -8.20 3.06 -0.37
CA ALA A 47 -8.95 3.08 -1.63
C ALA A 47 -9.33 1.67 -2.09
N VAL A 48 -8.46 0.68 -1.89
CA VAL A 48 -8.72 -0.67 -2.39
C VAL A 48 -9.54 -1.52 -1.44
N ARG A 49 -9.66 -1.15 -0.18
CA ARG A 49 -10.38 -1.98 0.78
C ARG A 49 -11.87 -1.68 0.87
N LYS A 50 -12.36 -0.81 0.06
CA LYS A 50 -13.80 -0.46 0.03
C LYS A 50 -14.68 -1.66 -0.30
#